data_55a68f3456095ada1df66f8710700095
#
_entry.id   55a68f3456095ada1df66f8710700095
#
_cell.length_a   1.000
_cell.length_b   1.000
_cell.length_c   1.000
_cell.angle_alpha   90.00
_cell.angle_beta   90.00
_cell.angle_gamma   90.00
#
_symmetry.space_group_name_H-M   'P 1'
#
loop_
_entity.id
_entity.type
_entity.pdbx_description
1 polymer ?
#
loop_
_entity_poly.entity_id
_entity_poly.type
_entity_poly.pdbx_seq_one_letter_code
_entity_poly.pdbx_strand_id
1 'polypeptide(L)'
;MRVILLGTAAGGGFPQWNCWCPTCRIARREPGRARPRTQSSVAVSADGNRWFLLNASPDVREQLSRLPVAEPEGNRHVAVAGVVLTDAELDHSLGLVLLREGRSLQLYATPPVLHTLEHDSRLLPVTRAFADVRTAALSV
;
A
#
# COMPACT_ATOMS: atom_id res chain seq x y z
N MET A 1 4.38 -13.45 -14.95
CA MET A 1 4.47 -12.51 -13.80
C MET A 1 4.13 -11.12 -14.30
N ARG A 2 3.28 -10.38 -13.56
CA ARG A 2 2.91 -8.99 -13.83
C ARG A 2 3.40 -8.12 -12.68
N VAL A 3 3.88 -6.92 -12.98
CA VAL A 3 4.33 -5.92 -12.02
C VAL A 3 3.70 -4.59 -12.38
N ILE A 4 3.08 -3.92 -11.41
CA ILE A 4 2.45 -2.61 -11.60
C ILE A 4 2.99 -1.65 -10.55
N LEU A 5 3.57 -0.54 -10.98
CA LEU A 5 3.95 0.57 -10.12
C LEU A 5 2.69 1.36 -9.77
N LEU A 6 2.19 1.19 -8.55
CA LEU A 6 0.98 1.85 -8.07
C LEU A 6 1.25 3.29 -7.62
N GLY A 7 2.44 3.52 -7.07
CA GLY A 7 2.89 4.82 -6.64
C GLY A 7 4.42 4.91 -6.61
N THR A 8 4.96 6.11 -6.84
CA THR A 8 6.40 6.35 -6.97
C THR A 8 6.86 7.65 -6.28
N ALA A 9 6.03 8.25 -5.46
CA ALA A 9 6.42 9.39 -4.63
C ALA A 9 6.88 8.91 -3.25
N ALA A 10 7.70 9.72 -2.60
CA ALA A 10 8.04 9.57 -1.18
C ALA A 10 6.85 9.92 -0.28
N GLY A 11 7.03 9.81 1.03
CA GLY A 11 6.03 10.16 2.02
C GLY A 11 5.42 11.55 1.79
N GLY A 12 4.10 11.64 1.89
CA GLY A 12 3.31 12.84 1.57
C GLY A 12 2.88 12.98 0.11
N GLY A 13 3.30 12.06 -0.78
CA GLY A 13 2.89 12.06 -2.19
C GLY A 13 3.53 13.17 -3.03
N PHE A 14 3.11 13.26 -4.29
CA PHE A 14 3.55 14.34 -5.18
C PHE A 14 2.37 14.90 -5.99
N PRO A 15 2.11 16.22 -5.94
CA PRO A 15 2.77 17.23 -5.10
C PRO A 15 2.50 17.00 -3.62
N GLN A 16 3.52 17.19 -2.76
CA GLN A 16 3.34 17.07 -1.32
C GLN A 16 2.45 18.20 -0.79
N TRP A 17 1.52 17.90 0.11
CA TRP A 17 0.44 18.80 0.53
C TRP A 17 0.91 20.16 1.06
N ASN A 18 2.04 20.21 1.75
CA ASN A 18 2.62 21.42 2.35
C ASN A 18 3.85 21.97 1.57
N CYS A 19 4.20 21.40 0.41
CA CYS A 19 5.38 21.81 -0.37
C CYS A 19 4.99 22.74 -1.53
N TRP A 20 5.69 23.87 -1.64
CA TRP A 20 5.54 24.85 -2.71
C TRP A 20 6.83 25.05 -3.51
N CYS A 21 7.73 24.07 -3.52
CA CYS A 21 8.90 24.10 -4.40
C CYS A 21 8.49 24.21 -5.87
N PRO A 22 9.40 24.59 -6.78
CA PRO A 22 9.07 24.77 -8.19
C PRO A 22 8.34 23.59 -8.80
N THR A 23 8.79 22.34 -8.52
CA THR A 23 8.19 21.11 -9.08
C THR A 23 6.80 20.85 -8.54
N CYS A 24 6.57 20.98 -7.23
CA CYS A 24 5.24 20.82 -6.62
C CYS A 24 4.27 21.90 -7.11
N ARG A 25 4.76 23.11 -7.36
CA ARG A 25 3.98 24.21 -7.93
C ARG A 25 3.54 23.92 -9.35
N ILE A 26 4.45 23.38 -10.17
CA ILE A 26 4.13 22.95 -11.54
C ILE A 26 3.08 21.85 -11.52
N ALA A 27 3.26 20.83 -10.68
CA ALA A 27 2.31 19.72 -10.60
C ALA A 27 0.88 20.15 -10.22
N ARG A 28 0.74 21.23 -9.40
CA ARG A 28 -0.59 21.79 -9.06
C ARG A 28 -1.20 22.64 -10.17
N ARG A 29 -0.40 23.40 -10.88
CA ARG A 29 -0.86 24.37 -11.89
C ARG A 29 -0.93 23.79 -13.29
N GLU A 30 -0.03 22.89 -13.59
CA GLU A 30 0.20 22.33 -14.93
C GLU A 30 0.43 20.82 -14.85
N PRO A 31 -0.58 20.02 -14.44
CA PRO A 31 -0.40 18.57 -14.20
C PRO A 31 0.01 17.79 -15.46
N GLY A 32 -0.18 18.37 -16.64
CA GLY A 32 0.34 17.82 -17.90
C GLY A 32 1.86 17.86 -18.01
N ARG A 33 2.54 18.79 -17.31
CA ARG A 33 4.01 18.92 -17.30
C ARG A 33 4.65 18.12 -16.16
N ALA A 34 3.96 17.99 -15.04
CA ALA A 34 4.44 17.21 -13.89
C ALA A 34 3.25 16.46 -13.27
N ARG A 35 3.08 15.19 -13.65
CA ARG A 35 1.95 14.37 -13.21
C ARG A 35 2.01 14.10 -11.71
N PRO A 36 0.92 14.30 -10.96
CA PRO A 36 0.80 13.85 -9.58
C PRO A 36 1.07 12.35 -9.46
N ARG A 37 1.64 11.95 -8.33
CA ARG A 37 1.96 10.55 -8.02
C ARG A 37 1.63 10.23 -6.57
N THR A 38 1.06 9.07 -6.37
CA THR A 38 0.82 8.49 -5.05
C THR A 38 2.12 7.98 -4.43
N GLN A 39 2.11 7.75 -3.13
CA GLN A 39 3.24 7.27 -2.36
C GLN A 39 3.66 5.85 -2.78
N SER A 40 4.90 5.49 -2.52
CA SER A 40 5.54 4.27 -3.03
C SER A 40 4.75 3.00 -2.70
N SER A 41 4.37 2.27 -3.73
CA SER A 41 3.78 0.93 -3.64
C SER A 41 3.85 0.22 -4.98
N VAL A 42 4.04 -1.09 -4.95
CA VAL A 42 4.12 -1.95 -6.14
C VAL A 42 3.16 -3.12 -5.97
N ALA A 43 2.42 -3.47 -7.00
CA ALA A 43 1.65 -4.70 -7.04
C ALA A 43 2.34 -5.74 -7.93
N VAL A 44 2.44 -6.97 -7.45
CA VAL A 44 2.99 -8.10 -8.19
C VAL A 44 2.00 -9.25 -8.22
N SER A 45 1.90 -9.93 -9.36
CA SER A 45 1.03 -11.08 -9.54
C SER A 45 1.64 -12.11 -10.48
N ALA A 46 1.46 -13.38 -10.18
CA ALA A 46 1.87 -14.47 -11.07
C ALA A 46 0.85 -14.69 -12.20
N ASP A 47 -0.45 -14.57 -11.90
CA ASP A 47 -1.57 -14.93 -12.77
C ASP A 47 -2.38 -13.71 -13.29
N GLY A 48 -2.23 -12.54 -12.67
CA GLY A 48 -2.97 -11.33 -12.98
C GLY A 48 -4.30 -11.18 -12.22
N ASN A 49 -4.65 -12.14 -11.37
CA ASN A 49 -5.89 -12.14 -10.59
C ASN A 49 -5.65 -11.96 -9.10
N ARG A 50 -4.60 -12.58 -8.57
CA ARG A 50 -4.17 -12.47 -7.17
C ARG A 50 -2.91 -11.62 -7.08
N TRP A 51 -2.97 -10.56 -6.28
CA TRP A 51 -1.91 -9.56 -6.18
C TRP A 51 -1.30 -9.52 -4.79
N PHE A 52 0.01 -9.42 -4.75
CA PHE A 52 0.75 -9.05 -3.55
C PHE A 52 1.16 -7.58 -3.67
N LEU A 53 0.99 -6.82 -2.59
CA LEU A 53 1.48 -5.45 -2.51
C LEU A 53 2.87 -5.46 -1.86
N LEU A 54 3.81 -4.78 -2.48
CA LEU A 54 5.06 -4.37 -1.83
C LEU A 54 4.81 -2.97 -1.29
N ASN A 55 4.69 -2.87 0.01
CA ASN A 55 4.25 -1.71 0.80
C ASN A 55 2.77 -1.33 0.60
N ALA A 56 2.13 -0.92 1.67
CA ALA A 56 0.76 -0.44 1.70
C ALA A 56 0.74 1.03 2.14
N SER A 57 0.80 1.92 1.16
CA SER A 57 0.83 3.37 1.42
C SER A 57 -0.54 3.89 1.89
N PRO A 58 -0.61 5.09 2.49
CA PRO A 58 -1.89 5.76 2.79
C PRO A 58 -2.81 5.92 1.57
N ASP A 59 -2.25 5.92 0.35
CA ASP A 59 -2.98 6.06 -0.91
C ASP A 59 -3.52 4.72 -1.45
N VAL A 60 -3.43 3.63 -0.68
CA VAL A 60 -3.73 2.26 -1.13
C VAL A 60 -5.12 2.12 -1.78
N ARG A 61 -6.12 2.84 -1.31
CA ARG A 61 -7.48 2.80 -1.90
C ARG A 61 -7.50 3.26 -3.35
N GLU A 62 -6.86 4.40 -3.62
CA GLU A 62 -6.72 4.93 -4.98
C GLU A 62 -5.85 4.00 -5.83
N GLN A 63 -4.78 3.48 -5.25
CA GLN A 63 -3.85 2.57 -5.92
C GLN A 63 -4.53 1.27 -6.35
N LEU A 64 -5.33 0.66 -5.48
CA LEU A 64 -6.06 -0.57 -5.77
C LEU A 64 -7.12 -0.40 -6.85
N SER A 65 -7.74 0.77 -6.97
CA SER A 65 -8.70 1.03 -8.06
C SER A 65 -8.09 0.96 -9.47
N ARG A 66 -6.77 0.98 -9.56
CA ARG A 66 -6.02 0.88 -10.82
C ARG A 66 -5.60 -0.55 -11.16
N LEU A 67 -5.81 -1.52 -10.26
CA LEU A 67 -5.50 -2.91 -10.55
C LEU A 67 -6.47 -3.47 -11.58
N PRO A 68 -5.95 -4.19 -12.59
CA PRO A 68 -6.80 -4.91 -13.54
C PRO A 68 -7.37 -6.16 -12.86
N VAL A 69 -8.50 -6.03 -12.22
CA VAL A 69 -9.19 -7.12 -11.52
C VAL A 69 -10.34 -7.59 -12.37
N ALA A 70 -10.48 -8.90 -12.57
CA ALA A 70 -11.64 -9.47 -13.24
C ALA A 70 -12.90 -9.22 -12.40
N GLU A 71 -14.02 -8.99 -13.08
CA GLU A 71 -15.32 -8.86 -12.41
C GLU A 71 -15.65 -10.16 -11.67
N PRO A 72 -15.93 -10.11 -10.36
CA PRO A 72 -16.21 -11.30 -9.58
C PRO A 72 -17.65 -11.78 -9.79
N GLU A 73 -17.89 -13.07 -9.58
CA GLU A 73 -19.24 -13.64 -9.59
C GLU A 73 -20.14 -13.12 -8.45
N GLY A 74 -19.55 -12.49 -7.45
CA GLY A 74 -20.24 -11.95 -6.28
C GLY A 74 -20.01 -10.45 -6.08
N ASN A 75 -20.67 -9.88 -5.07
CA ASN A 75 -20.65 -8.45 -4.81
C ASN A 75 -19.32 -7.93 -4.20
N ARG A 76 -18.42 -8.81 -3.77
CA ARG A 76 -17.13 -8.45 -3.17
C ARG A 76 -16.03 -9.41 -3.60
N HIS A 77 -14.91 -8.85 -4.00
CA HIS A 77 -13.70 -9.59 -4.35
C HIS A 77 -12.49 -8.95 -3.67
N VAL A 78 -11.61 -9.78 -3.10
CA VAL A 78 -10.34 -9.34 -2.51
C VAL A 78 -9.22 -9.81 -3.42
N ALA A 79 -8.80 -8.93 -4.31
CA ALA A 79 -7.69 -9.22 -5.25
C ALA A 79 -6.32 -9.26 -4.53
N VAL A 80 -6.19 -8.61 -3.37
CA VAL A 80 -4.95 -8.57 -2.59
C VAL A 80 -4.81 -9.86 -1.79
N ALA A 81 -3.84 -10.70 -2.17
CA ALA A 81 -3.52 -11.95 -1.51
C ALA A 81 -2.65 -11.75 -0.26
N GLY A 82 -1.90 -10.65 -0.21
CA GLY A 82 -1.06 -10.30 0.92
C GLY A 82 -0.27 -9.02 0.70
N VAL A 83 0.34 -8.53 1.76
CA VAL A 83 1.22 -7.37 1.77
C VAL A 83 2.61 -7.80 2.23
N VAL A 84 3.63 -7.37 1.53
CA VAL A 84 5.04 -7.51 1.92
C VAL A 84 5.54 -6.12 2.27
N LEU A 85 6.02 -5.93 3.50
CA LEU A 85 6.60 -4.66 3.91
C LEU A 85 8.12 -4.71 3.85
N THR A 86 8.71 -3.69 3.25
CA THR A 86 10.17 -3.48 3.21
C THR A 86 10.70 -2.89 4.51
N ASP A 87 9.89 -2.09 5.18
CA ASP A 87 10.17 -1.39 6.42
C ASP A 87 8.86 -1.04 7.16
N ALA A 88 8.96 -0.29 8.26
CA ALA A 88 7.82 0.12 9.07
C ALA A 88 7.44 1.61 8.94
N GLU A 89 7.97 2.30 7.93
CA GLU A 89 7.65 3.71 7.69
C GLU A 89 6.14 3.90 7.42
N LEU A 90 5.60 5.05 7.82
CA LEU A 90 4.16 5.29 7.72
C LEU A 90 3.65 5.32 6.28
N ASP A 91 4.45 5.85 5.37
CA ASP A 91 4.13 5.86 3.94
C ASP A 91 4.19 4.47 3.28
N HIS A 92 4.77 3.47 3.96
CA HIS A 92 4.81 2.08 3.52
C HIS A 92 3.84 1.16 4.28
N SER A 93 3.35 1.54 5.45
CA SER A 93 2.60 0.65 6.33
C SER A 93 1.19 1.14 6.71
N LEU A 94 0.91 2.45 6.70
CA LEU A 94 -0.36 2.99 7.20
C LEU A 94 -1.58 2.50 6.39
N GLY A 95 -1.40 2.14 5.14
CA GLY A 95 -2.43 1.55 4.30
C GLY A 95 -3.00 0.22 4.81
N LEU A 96 -2.29 -0.49 5.71
CA LEU A 96 -2.77 -1.73 6.32
C LEU A 96 -4.14 -1.54 6.99
N VAL A 97 -4.34 -0.42 7.69
CA VAL A 97 -5.62 -0.09 8.35
C VAL A 97 -6.75 0.09 7.33
N LEU A 98 -6.43 0.57 6.13
CA LEU A 98 -7.40 0.82 5.06
C LEU A 98 -7.78 -0.47 4.30
N LEU A 99 -7.03 -1.55 4.48
CA LEU A 99 -7.30 -2.86 3.87
C LEU A 99 -8.24 -3.74 4.72
N ARG A 100 -8.72 -3.27 5.86
CA ARG A 100 -9.61 -3.99 6.78
C ARG A 100 -10.87 -4.58 6.12
N GLU A 101 -11.35 -3.97 5.05
CA GLU A 101 -12.54 -4.43 4.31
C GLU A 101 -12.33 -5.80 3.63
N GLY A 102 -11.10 -6.26 3.53
CA GLY A 102 -10.74 -7.59 3.01
C GLY A 102 -11.03 -8.75 3.95
N ARG A 103 -11.52 -8.53 5.17
CA ARG A 103 -11.80 -9.49 6.25
C ARG A 103 -10.54 -10.13 6.84
N SER A 104 -9.64 -10.66 6.02
CA SER A 104 -8.35 -11.20 6.44
C SER A 104 -7.23 -10.55 5.63
N LEU A 105 -6.11 -10.27 6.30
CA LEU A 105 -4.93 -9.69 5.69
C LEU A 105 -3.72 -10.56 6.01
N GLN A 106 -3.05 -11.07 4.97
CA GLN A 106 -1.78 -11.76 5.12
C GLN A 106 -0.64 -10.75 5.01
N LEU A 107 0.17 -10.62 6.06
CA LEU A 107 1.28 -9.69 6.15
C LEU A 107 2.61 -10.43 6.25
N TYR A 108 3.54 -10.06 5.38
CA TYR A 108 4.91 -10.56 5.35
C TYR A 108 5.88 -9.43 5.64
N ALA A 109 6.76 -9.61 6.61
CA ALA A 109 7.83 -8.65 6.91
C ALA A 109 8.93 -9.33 7.72
N THR A 110 10.09 -8.68 7.82
CA THR A 110 11.16 -9.16 8.69
C THR A 110 10.79 -9.03 10.17
N PRO A 111 11.37 -9.83 11.08
CA PRO A 111 11.07 -9.73 12.51
C PRO A 111 11.22 -8.32 13.10
N PRO A 112 12.26 -7.51 12.78
CA PRO A 112 12.35 -6.14 13.26
C PRO A 112 11.18 -5.25 12.80
N VAL A 113 10.73 -5.37 11.55
CA VAL A 113 9.59 -4.61 11.02
C VAL A 113 8.31 -5.01 11.75
N LEU A 114 8.07 -6.32 11.95
CA LEU A 114 6.91 -6.81 12.71
C LEU A 114 6.94 -6.31 14.16
N HIS A 115 8.13 -6.27 14.80
CA HIS A 115 8.29 -5.75 16.15
C HIS A 115 7.89 -4.26 16.23
N THR A 116 8.41 -3.44 15.31
CA THR A 116 8.07 -2.00 15.27
C THR A 116 6.58 -1.78 15.08
N LEU A 117 5.93 -2.54 14.19
CA LEU A 117 4.48 -2.42 13.95
C LEU A 117 3.64 -2.90 15.15
N GLU A 118 4.12 -3.87 15.92
CA GLU A 118 3.43 -4.40 17.09
C GLU A 118 3.60 -3.51 18.32
N HIS A 119 4.83 -3.03 18.58
CA HIS A 119 5.21 -2.44 19.87
C HIS A 119 5.44 -0.93 19.81
N ASP A 120 6.06 -0.42 18.75
CA ASP A 120 6.45 1.00 18.68
C ASP A 120 5.31 1.84 18.09
N SER A 121 4.91 1.56 16.85
CA SER A 121 3.85 2.29 16.17
C SER A 121 2.44 1.84 16.56
N ARG A 122 2.29 0.64 17.13
CA ARG A 122 0.99 0.01 17.47
C ARG A 122 0.05 -0.20 16.28
N LEU A 123 0.56 -0.17 15.07
CA LEU A 123 -0.25 -0.25 13.85
C LEU A 123 -0.90 -1.65 13.71
N LEU A 124 -0.18 -2.71 14.08
CA LEU A 124 -0.74 -4.07 14.06
C LEU A 124 -1.88 -4.25 15.07
N PRO A 125 -1.75 -3.88 16.35
CA PRO A 125 -2.87 -3.91 17.29
C PRO A 125 -4.09 -3.13 16.80
N VAL A 126 -3.89 -1.93 16.25
CA VAL A 126 -4.99 -1.13 15.68
C VAL A 126 -5.65 -1.85 14.51
N THR A 127 -4.87 -2.40 13.58
CA THR A 127 -5.42 -3.10 12.41
C THR A 127 -6.18 -4.37 12.82
N ARG A 128 -5.64 -5.14 13.78
CA ARG A 128 -6.27 -6.36 14.31
C ARG A 128 -7.59 -6.11 15.03
N ALA A 129 -7.82 -4.91 15.53
CA ALA A 129 -9.11 -4.55 16.12
C ALA A 129 -10.26 -4.56 15.09
N PHE A 130 -9.94 -4.52 13.78
CA PHE A 130 -10.92 -4.39 12.71
C PHE A 130 -10.81 -5.49 11.63
N ALA A 131 -9.72 -6.25 11.59
CA ALA A 131 -9.48 -7.29 10.58
C ALA A 131 -8.68 -8.47 11.17
N ASP A 132 -8.86 -9.68 10.62
CA ASP A 132 -7.99 -10.83 10.91
C ASP A 132 -6.63 -10.63 10.22
N VAL A 133 -5.60 -10.21 10.96
CA VAL A 133 -4.26 -10.00 10.43
C VAL A 133 -3.34 -11.15 10.82
N ARG A 134 -2.93 -11.92 9.83
CA ARG A 134 -1.98 -13.02 9.96
C ARG A 134 -0.60 -12.55 9.52
N THR A 135 0.39 -12.74 10.35
CA THR A 135 1.77 -12.33 10.07
C THR A 135 2.66 -13.54 9.79
N ALA A 136 3.55 -13.38 8.82
CA ALA A 136 4.61 -14.34 8.54
C ALA A 136 5.96 -13.61 8.47
N ALA A 137 6.91 -14.09 9.28
CA ALA A 137 8.26 -13.53 9.29
C ALA A 137 9.03 -13.97 8.05
N LEU A 138 9.66 -13.00 7.39
CA LEU A 138 10.63 -13.25 6.32
C LEU A 138 12.01 -13.39 6.93
N SER A 139 12.69 -14.49 6.60
CA SER A 139 14.12 -14.64 6.86
C SER A 139 14.91 -13.98 5.72
N VAL A 140 15.87 -13.17 6.07
CA VAL A 140 16.82 -12.53 5.15
C VAL A 140 18.18 -13.18 5.36
#